data_16cd7d94023683b618bd233419ef59b3
#
_entry.id   16cd7d94023683b618bd233419ef59b3
#
_cell.length_a   1.000
_cell.length_b   1.000
_cell.length_c   1.000
_cell.angle_alpha   90.00
_cell.angle_beta   90.00
_cell.angle_gamma   90.00
#
_symmetry.space_group_name_H-M   'P 1'
#
loop_
_entity.id
_entity.type
_entity.pdbx_description
1 polymer ?
#
loop_
_entity_poly.entity_id
_entity_poly.type
_entity_poly.pdbx_seq_one_letter_code
_entity_poly.pdbx_strand_id
1 'polypeptide(L)'
;MLVGTATVVLSCREPAPTAPDRLVPPLQASAIYSPTGLLQCRPLAYDSVTKRIGPKGGSIRVSKHLLVIPDGALSQPVRVTLVVPSDTVNRIRFAPEGLVFRPAAKFTTLTMSYANCETGSAGRRTKIAYTDDSLAILEYVPSVDDPSQRKVTGVLRHFSEYAASW
;
A
#
# COMPACT_ATOMS: atom_id res chain seq x y z
N MET A 1 17.15 93.43 -21.17
CA MET A 1 17.30 92.25 -22.08
C MET A 1 17.71 91.04 -21.26
N LEU A 2 16.77 90.17 -20.92
CA LEU A 2 17.03 88.95 -20.24
C LEU A 2 16.52 87.80 -21.14
N VAL A 3 17.46 86.97 -21.58
CA VAL A 3 17.22 85.79 -22.39
C VAL A 3 17.02 84.62 -21.46
N GLY A 4 15.80 84.09 -21.43
CA GLY A 4 15.48 82.90 -20.66
C GLY A 4 15.70 81.66 -21.52
N THR A 5 16.59 80.78 -21.06
CA THR A 5 16.82 79.48 -21.68
C THR A 5 15.86 78.45 -21.04
N ALA A 6 14.98 77.90 -21.87
CA ALA A 6 14.07 76.79 -21.45
C ALA A 6 14.81 75.47 -21.64
N THR A 7 15.00 74.77 -20.55
CA THR A 7 15.54 73.38 -20.51
C THR A 7 14.39 72.39 -20.69
N VAL A 8 14.37 71.68 -21.81
CA VAL A 8 13.44 70.56 -22.03
C VAL A 8 14.03 69.33 -21.46
N VAL A 9 13.38 68.75 -20.37
CA VAL A 9 13.75 67.46 -19.79
C VAL A 9 13.00 66.35 -20.53
N LEU A 10 13.71 65.63 -21.39
CA LEU A 10 13.18 64.39 -21.98
C LEU A 10 13.15 63.29 -20.93
N SER A 11 11.95 62.95 -20.49
CA SER A 11 11.73 61.79 -19.59
C SER A 11 11.63 60.53 -20.45
N CYS A 12 12.68 59.70 -20.44
CA CYS A 12 12.63 58.35 -20.99
C CYS A 12 11.78 57.48 -20.08
N ARG A 13 10.59 57.09 -20.53
CA ARG A 13 9.81 56.02 -19.89
C ARG A 13 10.41 54.70 -20.35
N GLU A 14 11.08 54.00 -19.45
CA GLU A 14 11.40 52.60 -19.66
C GLU A 14 10.12 51.75 -19.65
N PRO A 15 9.90 50.88 -20.66
CA PRO A 15 8.81 49.92 -20.60
C PRO A 15 9.11 48.91 -19.50
N ALA A 16 8.13 48.66 -18.64
CA ALA A 16 8.21 47.62 -17.61
C ALA A 16 8.50 46.25 -18.23
N PRO A 17 9.41 45.48 -17.68
CA PRO A 17 9.66 44.12 -18.16
C PRO A 17 8.41 43.26 -18.00
N THR A 18 7.85 42.85 -19.14
CA THR A 18 6.77 41.87 -19.20
C THR A 18 7.35 40.55 -18.70
N ALA A 19 6.99 40.16 -17.50
CA ALA A 19 7.35 38.83 -16.96
C ALA A 19 6.79 37.77 -17.94
N PRO A 20 7.61 36.78 -18.35
CA PRO A 20 7.08 35.70 -19.15
C PRO A 20 6.03 34.98 -18.36
N ASP A 21 4.84 34.89 -18.96
CA ASP A 21 3.73 34.09 -18.44
C ASP A 21 4.24 32.65 -18.26
N ARG A 22 4.60 32.30 -17.00
CA ARG A 22 4.95 30.95 -16.67
C ARG A 22 3.66 30.14 -16.80
N LEU A 23 3.50 29.52 -17.96
CA LEU A 23 2.61 28.37 -18.12
C LEU A 23 3.08 27.33 -17.12
N VAL A 24 2.49 27.38 -15.92
CA VAL A 24 2.59 26.26 -14.97
C VAL A 24 1.93 25.09 -15.69
N PRO A 25 2.69 24.05 -16.07
CA PRO A 25 2.06 22.86 -16.63
C PRO A 25 1.02 22.38 -15.62
N PRO A 26 -0.18 21.97 -16.04
CA PRO A 26 -1.10 21.36 -15.12
C PRO A 26 -0.34 20.23 -14.43
N LEU A 27 -0.39 20.21 -13.08
CA LEU A 27 0.09 19.07 -12.31
C LEU A 27 -0.63 17.84 -12.87
N GLN A 28 0.00 17.19 -13.83
CA GLN A 28 -0.41 15.87 -14.23
C GLN A 28 -0.35 15.08 -12.94
N ALA A 29 -1.52 14.67 -12.45
CA ALA A 29 -1.61 13.64 -11.45
C ALA A 29 -0.80 12.48 -12.02
N SER A 30 0.45 12.36 -11.57
CA SER A 30 1.31 11.25 -11.94
C SER A 30 0.52 10.02 -11.54
N ALA A 31 0.04 9.28 -12.52
CA ALA A 31 -0.46 7.95 -12.27
C ALA A 31 0.63 7.28 -11.42
N ILE A 32 0.29 6.98 -10.15
CA ILE A 32 1.23 6.39 -9.23
C ILE A 32 1.46 4.97 -9.75
N TYR A 33 2.38 4.88 -10.70
CA TYR A 33 2.83 3.60 -11.22
C TYR A 33 3.69 3.00 -10.11
N SER A 34 3.13 2.05 -9.38
CA SER A 34 3.93 1.25 -8.45
C SER A 34 4.84 0.34 -9.28
N PRO A 35 6.15 0.60 -9.31
CA PRO A 35 7.09 -0.23 -10.07
C PRO A 35 7.19 -1.65 -9.50
N THR A 36 6.60 -1.90 -8.35
CA THR A 36 6.70 -3.17 -7.59
C THR A 36 5.64 -4.20 -7.97
N GLY A 37 4.62 -3.86 -8.77
CA GLY A 37 3.49 -4.75 -9.03
C GLY A 37 2.49 -4.87 -7.88
N LEU A 38 2.68 -4.13 -6.78
CA LEU A 38 1.77 -4.10 -5.65
C LEU A 38 0.55 -3.23 -5.94
N LEU A 39 -0.61 -3.60 -5.37
CA LEU A 39 -1.85 -2.84 -5.51
C LEU A 39 -1.74 -1.48 -4.81
N GLN A 40 -2.06 -0.42 -5.56
CA GLN A 40 -2.25 0.91 -5.00
C GLN A 40 -3.68 1.09 -4.50
N CYS A 41 -3.81 1.58 -3.29
CA CYS A 41 -5.08 1.63 -2.58
C CYS A 41 -5.26 2.97 -1.88
N ARG A 42 -6.50 3.34 -1.62
CA ARG A 42 -6.76 4.41 -0.66
C ARG A 42 -6.31 3.93 0.72
N PRO A 43 -5.49 4.70 1.44
CA PRO A 43 -5.05 4.31 2.77
C PRO A 43 -6.23 3.96 3.68
N LEU A 44 -6.12 2.86 4.40
CA LEU A 44 -6.98 2.55 5.54
C LEU A 44 -6.42 3.23 6.79
N ALA A 45 -7.27 3.44 7.80
CA ALA A 45 -6.78 3.84 9.11
C ALA A 45 -5.84 2.74 9.65
N TYR A 46 -4.78 3.17 10.35
CA TYR A 46 -3.93 2.22 11.07
C TYR A 46 -4.79 1.34 11.99
N ASP A 47 -4.55 0.04 11.95
CA ASP A 47 -5.22 -0.93 12.82
C ASP A 47 -4.23 -2.02 13.24
N SER A 48 -4.34 -2.46 14.49
CA SER A 48 -3.49 -3.50 15.04
C SER A 48 -4.27 -4.35 16.03
N VAL A 49 -4.18 -5.66 15.86
CA VAL A 49 -4.84 -6.63 16.74
C VAL A 49 -3.85 -7.68 17.21
N THR A 50 -3.80 -7.87 18.52
CA THR A 50 -3.01 -8.94 19.15
C THR A 50 -3.93 -9.97 19.79
N LYS A 51 -3.71 -11.25 19.49
CA LYS A 51 -4.45 -12.37 20.07
C LYS A 51 -3.51 -13.52 20.40
N ARG A 52 -3.78 -14.21 21.52
CA ARG A 52 -3.09 -15.47 21.85
C ARG A 52 -3.80 -16.61 21.13
N ILE A 53 -3.06 -17.35 20.30
CA ILE A 53 -3.56 -18.52 19.57
C ILE A 53 -2.73 -19.74 19.97
N GLY A 54 -3.40 -20.82 20.33
CA GLY A 54 -2.80 -22.06 20.75
C GLY A 54 -2.84 -23.16 19.67
N PRO A 55 -2.46 -24.40 20.04
CA PRO A 55 -2.46 -25.54 19.12
C PRO A 55 -3.80 -25.83 18.45
N LYS A 56 -4.92 -25.51 19.08
CA LYS A 56 -6.27 -25.67 18.49
C LYS A 56 -6.56 -24.67 17.36
N GLY A 57 -5.59 -23.78 17.03
CA GLY A 57 -5.78 -22.77 16.01
C GLY A 57 -6.71 -21.65 16.44
N GLY A 58 -7.17 -20.89 15.46
CA GLY A 58 -8.08 -19.77 15.66
C GLY A 58 -8.04 -18.77 14.49
N SER A 59 -8.77 -17.68 14.66
CA SER A 59 -8.78 -16.60 13.66
C SER A 59 -8.55 -15.25 14.30
N ILE A 60 -7.97 -14.34 13.51
CA ILE A 60 -7.80 -12.93 13.84
C ILE A 60 -8.30 -12.10 12.67
N ARG A 61 -9.12 -11.11 12.99
CA ARG A 61 -9.53 -10.08 12.03
C ARG A 61 -8.87 -8.77 12.39
N VAL A 62 -8.26 -8.12 11.41
CA VAL A 62 -7.72 -6.76 11.52
C VAL A 62 -8.25 -5.96 10.33
N SER A 63 -8.87 -4.81 10.58
CA SER A 63 -9.55 -4.04 9.55
C SER A 63 -10.48 -4.93 8.70
N LYS A 64 -10.20 -5.06 7.41
CA LYS A 64 -10.98 -5.86 6.45
C LYS A 64 -10.35 -7.22 6.13
N HIS A 65 -9.27 -7.57 6.82
CA HIS A 65 -8.48 -8.77 6.54
C HIS A 65 -8.72 -9.85 7.60
N LEU A 66 -8.51 -11.11 7.23
CA LEU A 66 -8.76 -12.26 8.08
C LEU A 66 -7.59 -13.24 7.98
N LEU A 67 -6.97 -13.54 9.12
CA LEU A 67 -6.05 -14.67 9.28
C LEU A 67 -6.79 -15.84 9.90
N VAL A 68 -6.60 -17.03 9.34
CA VAL A 68 -7.08 -18.29 9.93
C VAL A 68 -5.89 -19.24 10.12
N ILE A 69 -5.64 -19.62 11.37
CA ILE A 69 -4.62 -20.60 11.75
C ILE A 69 -5.36 -21.88 12.12
N PRO A 70 -5.16 -22.99 11.40
CA PRO A 70 -5.87 -24.24 11.67
C PRO A 70 -5.33 -24.94 12.91
N ASP A 71 -6.09 -25.92 13.39
CA ASP A 71 -5.67 -26.85 14.43
C ASP A 71 -4.37 -27.58 14.01
N GLY A 72 -3.45 -27.72 14.95
CA GLY A 72 -2.15 -28.36 14.75
C GLY A 72 -1.07 -27.49 14.06
N ALA A 73 -1.41 -26.31 13.52
CA ALA A 73 -0.41 -25.44 12.87
C ALA A 73 0.59 -24.81 13.86
N LEU A 74 0.22 -24.70 15.13
CA LEU A 74 1.11 -24.22 16.20
C LEU A 74 1.36 -25.32 17.23
N SER A 75 2.59 -25.46 17.70
CA SER A 75 2.95 -26.44 18.74
C SER A 75 2.63 -25.97 20.16
N GLN A 76 2.56 -24.66 20.34
CA GLN A 76 2.33 -24.02 21.64
C GLN A 76 1.57 -22.69 21.44
N PRO A 77 0.98 -22.13 22.50
CA PRO A 77 0.32 -20.85 22.41
C PRO A 77 1.30 -19.73 22.07
N VAL A 78 0.97 -18.96 21.01
CA VAL A 78 1.74 -17.83 20.54
C VAL A 78 0.90 -16.56 20.63
N ARG A 79 1.53 -15.44 21.01
CA ARG A 79 0.92 -14.11 20.91
C ARG A 79 1.12 -13.63 19.48
N VAL A 80 0.06 -13.65 18.69
CA VAL A 80 0.05 -13.25 17.29
C VAL A 80 -0.44 -11.82 17.18
N THR A 81 0.32 -10.96 16.53
CA THR A 81 -0.05 -9.58 16.22
C THR A 81 -0.15 -9.38 14.71
N LEU A 82 -1.23 -8.78 14.27
CA LEU A 82 -1.44 -8.31 12.90
C LEU A 82 -1.46 -6.79 12.91
N VAL A 83 -0.75 -6.17 11.97
CA VAL A 83 -0.72 -4.72 11.80
C VAL A 83 -1.06 -4.36 10.36
N VAL A 84 -2.03 -3.50 10.17
CA VAL A 84 -2.36 -2.84 8.89
C VAL A 84 -1.89 -1.39 9.00
N PRO A 85 -0.78 -1.03 8.34
CA PRO A 85 -0.31 0.35 8.35
C PRO A 85 -1.23 1.26 7.53
N SER A 86 -1.21 2.56 7.84
CA SER A 86 -1.93 3.56 7.05
C SER A 86 -1.04 4.05 5.92
N ASP A 87 -1.01 3.32 4.82
CA ASP A 87 -0.29 3.72 3.61
C ASP A 87 -1.06 3.35 2.32
N THR A 88 -0.48 3.63 1.16
CA THR A 88 -1.09 3.38 -0.14
C THR A 88 -0.94 1.94 -0.62
N VAL A 89 -0.13 1.12 0.04
CA VAL A 89 0.03 -0.29 -0.29
C VAL A 89 -0.85 -1.14 0.62
N ASN A 90 -1.64 -2.02 0.05
CA ASN A 90 -2.47 -2.94 0.81
C ASN A 90 -1.61 -4.08 1.37
N ARG A 91 -1.10 -3.90 2.58
CA ARG A 91 -0.18 -4.82 3.24
C ARG A 91 -0.55 -5.11 4.69
N ILE A 92 -0.05 -6.23 5.19
CA ILE A 92 -0.19 -6.68 6.57
C ILE A 92 1.16 -7.17 7.07
N ARG A 93 1.55 -6.73 8.26
CA ARG A 93 2.70 -7.22 9.00
C ARG A 93 2.27 -8.18 10.09
N PHE A 94 3.05 -9.21 10.29
CA PHE A 94 2.81 -10.23 11.31
C PHE A 94 3.92 -10.28 12.34
N ALA A 95 3.55 -10.47 13.60
CA ALA A 95 4.50 -10.78 14.66
C ALA A 95 4.03 -12.02 15.46
N PRO A 96 4.98 -12.84 15.93
CA PRO A 96 6.43 -12.75 15.76
C PRO A 96 6.86 -13.05 14.32
N GLU A 97 7.74 -12.22 13.78
CA GLU A 97 8.29 -12.45 12.45
C GLU A 97 9.06 -13.78 12.39
N GLY A 98 9.03 -14.44 11.22
CA GLY A 98 9.70 -15.71 11.02
C GLY A 98 9.04 -16.91 11.69
N LEU A 99 7.88 -16.76 12.35
CA LEU A 99 7.13 -17.89 12.89
C LEU A 99 6.71 -18.84 11.76
N VAL A 100 7.24 -20.05 11.76
CA VAL A 100 6.92 -21.09 10.78
C VAL A 100 5.78 -21.97 11.29
N PHE A 101 4.80 -22.24 10.43
CA PHE A 101 3.70 -23.13 10.74
C PHE A 101 4.10 -24.59 10.57
N ARG A 102 3.62 -25.43 11.47
CA ARG A 102 3.76 -26.88 11.34
C ARG A 102 2.86 -27.40 10.22
N PRO A 103 3.24 -28.49 9.54
CA PRO A 103 2.33 -29.20 8.67
C PRO A 103 1.06 -29.59 9.44
N ALA A 104 -0.10 -29.18 8.93
CA ALA A 104 -1.41 -29.49 9.51
C ALA A 104 -2.34 -29.96 8.39
N ALA A 105 -3.47 -30.58 8.77
CA ALA A 105 -4.46 -31.06 7.80
C ALA A 105 -5.06 -29.94 6.93
N LYS A 106 -5.02 -28.71 7.42
CA LYS A 106 -5.42 -27.50 6.68
C LYS A 106 -4.28 -26.48 6.73
N PHE A 107 -4.25 -25.59 5.73
CA PHE A 107 -3.24 -24.55 5.66
C PHE A 107 -3.66 -23.32 6.48
N THR A 108 -2.65 -22.61 7.01
CA THR A 108 -2.84 -21.25 7.49
C THR A 108 -3.14 -20.35 6.29
N THR A 109 -4.22 -19.58 6.37
CA THR A 109 -4.66 -18.74 5.26
C THR A 109 -4.82 -17.29 5.68
N LEU A 110 -4.43 -16.38 4.77
CA LEU A 110 -4.67 -14.96 4.86
C LEU A 110 -5.67 -14.56 3.77
N THR A 111 -6.80 -13.98 4.16
CA THR A 111 -7.73 -13.34 3.24
C THR A 111 -7.56 -11.83 3.33
N MET A 112 -7.13 -11.21 2.24
CA MET A 112 -6.99 -9.76 2.10
C MET A 112 -8.15 -9.19 1.28
N SER A 113 -8.81 -8.17 1.82
CA SER A 113 -9.76 -7.38 1.02
C SER A 113 -9.00 -6.28 0.28
N TYR A 114 -9.26 -6.13 -1.00
CA TYR A 114 -8.74 -5.05 -1.83
C TYR A 114 -9.85 -4.10 -2.34
N ALA A 115 -10.94 -3.99 -1.59
CA ALA A 115 -12.11 -3.18 -1.98
C ALA A 115 -11.81 -1.67 -2.07
N ASN A 116 -10.75 -1.19 -1.41
CA ASN A 116 -10.27 0.18 -1.45
C ASN A 116 -9.12 0.41 -2.43
N CYS A 117 -8.75 -0.61 -3.22
CA CYS A 117 -7.63 -0.52 -4.16
C CYS A 117 -8.11 -0.22 -5.57
N GLU A 118 -7.25 0.39 -6.37
CA GLU A 118 -7.46 0.48 -7.79
C GLU A 118 -7.32 -0.93 -8.39
N THR A 119 -8.30 -1.32 -9.17
CA THR A 119 -8.20 -2.57 -9.93
C THR A 119 -7.45 -2.26 -11.21
N GLY A 120 -6.35 -2.98 -11.43
CA GLY A 120 -5.58 -2.88 -12.66
C GLY A 120 -6.40 -3.27 -13.88
N SER A 121 -5.79 -3.17 -15.04
CA SER A 121 -6.40 -3.48 -16.33
C SER A 121 -7.18 -4.80 -16.30
N ALA A 122 -8.35 -4.80 -16.91
CA ALA A 122 -9.24 -5.96 -16.98
C ALA A 122 -8.47 -7.26 -17.32
N GLY A 123 -8.67 -8.30 -16.51
CA GLY A 123 -8.08 -9.63 -16.72
C GLY A 123 -6.91 -10.00 -15.83
N ARG A 124 -6.32 -9.08 -15.05
CA ARG A 124 -5.29 -9.45 -14.06
C ARG A 124 -5.96 -9.98 -12.78
N ARG A 125 -5.45 -11.12 -12.31
CA ARG A 125 -5.88 -11.69 -11.02
C ARG A 125 -5.03 -11.14 -9.91
N THR A 126 -5.68 -10.81 -8.79
CA THR A 126 -5.01 -10.39 -7.57
C THR A 126 -4.35 -11.59 -6.90
N LYS A 127 -3.13 -11.40 -6.42
CA LYS A 127 -2.33 -12.38 -5.69
C LYS A 127 -1.90 -11.80 -4.36
N ILE A 128 -1.40 -12.64 -3.47
CA ILE A 128 -0.68 -12.21 -2.28
C ILE A 128 0.81 -12.43 -2.52
N ALA A 129 1.59 -11.39 -2.31
CA ALA A 129 3.04 -11.41 -2.37
C ALA A 129 3.63 -11.36 -0.95
N TYR A 130 4.65 -12.16 -0.69
CA TYR A 130 5.57 -11.99 0.42
C TYR A 130 6.57 -10.88 0.03
N THR A 131 6.74 -9.89 0.88
CA THR A 131 7.61 -8.74 0.64
C THR A 131 8.62 -8.55 1.76
N ASP A 132 9.72 -7.87 1.45
CA ASP A 132 10.63 -7.33 2.44
C ASP A 132 10.16 -5.94 2.94
N ASP A 133 10.93 -5.35 3.86
CA ASP A 133 10.65 -4.02 4.42
C ASP A 133 10.69 -2.89 3.38
N SER A 134 11.37 -3.10 2.23
CA SER A 134 11.40 -2.16 1.11
C SER A 134 10.23 -2.32 0.15
N LEU A 135 9.34 -3.27 0.42
CA LEU A 135 8.22 -3.68 -0.43
C LEU A 135 8.66 -4.35 -1.75
N ALA A 136 9.89 -4.86 -1.82
CA ALA A 136 10.29 -5.73 -2.91
C ALA A 136 9.59 -7.08 -2.78
N ILE A 137 9.01 -7.56 -3.88
CA ILE A 137 8.35 -8.86 -3.90
C ILE A 137 9.42 -9.96 -3.89
N LEU A 138 9.39 -10.80 -2.87
CA LEU A 138 10.29 -11.94 -2.73
C LEU A 138 9.67 -13.23 -3.29
N GLU A 139 8.36 -13.43 -3.06
CA GLU A 139 7.64 -14.61 -3.51
C GLU A 139 6.14 -14.30 -3.69
N TYR A 140 5.50 -14.95 -4.64
CA TYR A 140 4.03 -15.00 -4.71
C TYR A 140 3.54 -16.27 -4.01
N VAL A 141 2.71 -16.11 -2.98
CA VAL A 141 2.13 -17.27 -2.31
C VAL A 141 0.96 -17.83 -3.13
N PRO A 142 0.72 -19.15 -3.06
CA PRO A 142 -0.46 -19.75 -3.70
C PRO A 142 -1.73 -19.02 -3.27
N SER A 143 -2.42 -18.41 -4.23
CA SER A 143 -3.55 -17.51 -3.95
C SER A 143 -4.75 -17.81 -4.83
N VAL A 144 -5.95 -17.59 -4.28
CA VAL A 144 -7.22 -17.63 -4.97
C VAL A 144 -7.86 -16.25 -4.89
N ASP A 145 -8.14 -15.66 -6.05
CA ASP A 145 -8.78 -14.36 -6.18
C ASP A 145 -10.30 -14.53 -6.34
N ASP A 146 -11.06 -13.78 -5.56
CA ASP A 146 -12.50 -13.60 -5.71
C ASP A 146 -12.80 -12.12 -6.08
N PRO A 147 -12.82 -11.79 -7.37
CA PRO A 147 -13.06 -10.42 -7.82
C PRO A 147 -14.47 -9.91 -7.45
N SER A 148 -15.46 -10.79 -7.31
CA SER A 148 -16.82 -10.43 -6.97
C SER A 148 -16.93 -9.84 -5.56
N GLN A 149 -16.14 -10.38 -4.63
CA GLN A 149 -16.03 -9.88 -3.26
C GLN A 149 -14.84 -8.92 -3.05
N ARG A 150 -14.01 -8.74 -4.08
CA ARG A 150 -12.75 -8.00 -4.02
C ARG A 150 -11.87 -8.49 -2.87
N LYS A 151 -11.65 -9.81 -2.84
CA LYS A 151 -10.84 -10.50 -1.83
C LYS A 151 -9.90 -11.48 -2.51
N VAL A 152 -8.71 -11.60 -1.96
CA VAL A 152 -7.75 -12.64 -2.32
C VAL A 152 -7.38 -13.43 -1.08
N THR A 153 -7.32 -14.77 -1.19
CA THR A 153 -6.93 -15.66 -0.12
C THR A 153 -5.66 -16.40 -0.50
N GLY A 154 -4.62 -16.27 0.31
CA GLY A 154 -3.35 -16.95 0.12
C GLY A 154 -3.01 -17.91 1.25
N VAL A 155 -2.17 -18.90 0.92
CA VAL A 155 -1.64 -19.88 1.87
C VAL A 155 -0.32 -19.37 2.44
N LEU A 156 -0.24 -19.24 3.76
CA LEU A 156 0.96 -18.80 4.46
C LEU A 156 1.73 -20.00 5.04
N ARG A 157 3.06 -19.95 4.89
CA ARG A 157 3.98 -20.93 5.50
C ARG A 157 4.67 -20.41 6.75
N HIS A 158 4.82 -19.10 6.83
CA HIS A 158 5.46 -18.39 7.95
C HIS A 158 4.82 -17.00 8.13
N PHE A 159 5.16 -16.34 9.22
CA PHE A 159 4.83 -14.93 9.41
C PHE A 159 5.93 -14.01 8.86
N SER A 160 5.50 -13.00 8.16
CA SER A 160 6.34 -11.92 7.62
C SER A 160 5.45 -10.73 7.22
N GLU A 161 5.87 -9.95 6.24
CA GLU A 161 5.03 -8.95 5.60
C GLU A 161 4.45 -9.51 4.30
N TYR A 162 3.16 -9.29 4.09
CA TYR A 162 2.44 -9.71 2.89
C TYR A 162 1.63 -8.55 2.32
N ALA A 163 1.64 -8.42 1.00
CA ALA A 163 0.92 -7.38 0.28
C ALA A 163 0.07 -7.94 -0.86
N ALA A 164 -1.03 -7.24 -1.19
CA ALA A 164 -1.81 -7.54 -2.36
C ALA A 164 -1.11 -7.03 -3.63
N SER A 165 -1.11 -7.85 -4.68
CA SER A 165 -0.40 -7.65 -5.95
C SER A 165 -1.27 -8.12 -7.13
N TRP A 166 -0.88 -7.78 -8.38
CA TRP A 166 -1.47 -8.37 -9.60
C TRP A 166 -0.71 -9.60 -10.08
#